data_45b17fccb4169f4206d2d87edb0bd0cb
#
_entry.id   45b17fccb4169f4206d2d87edb0bd0cb
#
_cell.length_a   1.000
_cell.length_b   1.000
_cell.length_c   1.000
_cell.angle_alpha   90.00
_cell.angle_beta   90.00
_cell.angle_gamma   90.00
#
_symmetry.space_group_name_H-M   'P 1'
#
loop_
_entity.id
_entity.type
_entity.pdbx_description
1 polymer ?
#
loop_
_entity_poly.entity_id
_entity_poly.type
_entity_poly.pdbx_seq_one_letter_code
_entity_poly.pdbx_strand_id
1 'polypeptide(L)'
;MVADQFGLELQTSDFFGEGSSQYDPKFVASAFSSAVIDDGENSEVMEISPEKFVVLALSDLQSEREKDLSEVEGQIESVLKTLAAKEIIDNLAENIASALSSGDEQTANQLISENNLEWVNEGWISRANELPFDVTSLSFTLAKPEEGRHTYSAESANRITSLVIDLAGVRISEGDSDTGISALYLSQENNEMFISLIEQLRENAEIKVFTDLL
;
A
#
# COMPACT_ATOMS: atom_id res chain seq x y z
N MET A 1 -41.58 7.33 -23.01
CA MET A 1 -41.02 7.31 -21.66
C MET A 1 -41.01 8.73 -21.09
N VAL A 2 -41.04 8.90 -19.78
CA VAL A 2 -41.00 10.24 -19.17
C VAL A 2 -39.73 11.01 -19.54
N ALA A 3 -38.62 10.31 -19.67
CA ALA A 3 -37.33 10.89 -20.08
C ALA A 3 -37.41 11.61 -21.43
N ASP A 4 -38.08 11.02 -22.43
CA ASP A 4 -38.21 11.60 -23.75
C ASP A 4 -39.04 12.90 -23.73
N GLN A 5 -40.02 13.01 -22.83
CA GLN A 5 -40.86 14.20 -22.71
C GLN A 5 -40.09 15.40 -22.14
N PHE A 6 -39.08 15.14 -21.36
CA PHE A 6 -38.23 16.17 -20.74
C PHE A 6 -36.87 16.33 -21.42
N GLY A 7 -36.63 15.62 -22.53
CA GLY A 7 -35.36 15.67 -23.28
C GLY A 7 -34.16 15.15 -22.43
N LEU A 8 -34.41 14.22 -21.53
CA LEU A 8 -33.37 13.61 -20.71
C LEU A 8 -32.69 12.46 -21.48
N GLU A 9 -31.39 12.41 -21.43
CA GLU A 9 -30.60 11.34 -22.05
C GLU A 9 -30.46 10.18 -21.07
N LEU A 10 -30.89 8.97 -21.52
CA LEU A 10 -30.70 7.74 -20.76
C LEU A 10 -29.32 7.15 -21.08
N GLN A 11 -28.54 6.89 -20.04
CA GLN A 11 -27.25 6.22 -20.13
C GLN A 11 -27.33 4.92 -19.34
N THR A 12 -26.75 3.85 -19.89
CA THR A 12 -26.63 2.56 -19.20
C THR A 12 -25.17 2.38 -18.79
N SER A 13 -24.94 2.07 -17.53
CA SER A 13 -23.60 1.72 -17.03
C SER A 13 -23.27 0.27 -17.33
N ASP A 14 -22.00 -0.08 -17.32
CA ASP A 14 -21.56 -1.45 -17.14
C ASP A 14 -21.91 -1.94 -15.73
N PHE A 15 -21.83 -3.26 -15.49
CA PHE A 15 -21.98 -3.83 -14.17
C PHE A 15 -20.88 -3.34 -13.23
N PHE A 16 -21.26 -2.96 -12.03
CA PHE A 16 -20.33 -2.56 -10.98
C PHE A 16 -20.80 -3.09 -9.61
N GLY A 17 -19.87 -3.27 -8.69
CA GLY A 17 -20.15 -3.74 -7.33
C GLY A 17 -20.25 -2.58 -6.35
N GLU A 18 -20.76 -2.86 -5.16
CA GLU A 18 -20.93 -1.91 -4.06
C GLU A 18 -19.62 -1.23 -3.65
N GLY A 19 -18.48 -1.92 -3.79
CA GLY A 19 -17.14 -1.36 -3.55
C GLY A 19 -16.48 -0.66 -4.73
N SER A 20 -17.21 -0.33 -5.79
CA SER A 20 -16.64 0.25 -7.00
C SER A 20 -16.12 1.67 -6.76
N SER A 21 -14.87 1.91 -7.17
CA SER A 21 -14.26 3.24 -7.20
C SER A 21 -14.41 3.96 -8.55
N GLN A 22 -15.10 3.33 -9.50
CA GLN A 22 -15.29 3.88 -10.84
C GLN A 22 -16.32 5.03 -10.86
N TYR A 23 -17.25 5.04 -9.91
CA TYR A 23 -18.33 6.00 -9.80
C TYR A 23 -18.25 6.78 -8.47
N ASP A 24 -18.94 7.91 -8.43
CA ASP A 24 -19.06 8.68 -7.18
C ASP A 24 -19.64 7.82 -6.06
N PRO A 25 -19.12 7.89 -4.82
CA PRO A 25 -19.62 7.08 -3.70
C PRO A 25 -21.11 7.23 -3.43
N LYS A 26 -21.69 8.42 -3.62
CA LYS A 26 -23.14 8.66 -3.46
C LYS A 26 -23.94 7.91 -4.54
N PHE A 27 -23.40 7.90 -5.77
CA PHE A 27 -24.00 7.16 -6.88
C PHE A 27 -24.03 5.67 -6.58
N VAL A 28 -22.88 5.10 -6.11
CA VAL A 28 -22.79 3.68 -5.75
C VAL A 28 -23.75 3.36 -4.60
N ALA A 29 -23.71 4.13 -3.51
CA ALA A 29 -24.58 3.91 -2.35
C ALA A 29 -26.08 3.97 -2.72
N SER A 30 -26.46 4.87 -3.63
CA SER A 30 -27.84 4.96 -4.09
C SER A 30 -28.24 3.78 -4.98
N ALA A 31 -27.34 3.30 -5.83
CA ALA A 31 -27.59 2.14 -6.69
C ALA A 31 -27.82 0.84 -5.90
N PHE A 32 -27.15 0.72 -4.75
CA PHE A 32 -27.28 -0.45 -3.85
C PHE A 32 -28.24 -0.21 -2.68
N SER A 33 -29.05 0.85 -2.72
CA SER A 33 -30.10 1.06 -1.73
C SER A 33 -31.22 0.03 -1.86
N SER A 34 -31.90 -0.30 -0.74
CA SER A 34 -33.04 -1.24 -0.76
C SER A 34 -34.16 -0.78 -1.67
N ALA A 35 -34.42 0.51 -1.75
CA ALA A 35 -35.43 1.06 -2.68
C ALA A 35 -35.14 0.70 -4.15
N VAL A 36 -33.88 0.73 -4.55
CA VAL A 36 -33.48 0.41 -5.93
C VAL A 36 -33.34 -1.11 -6.13
N ILE A 37 -32.68 -1.82 -5.20
CA ILE A 37 -32.37 -3.25 -5.37
C ILE A 37 -33.57 -4.14 -5.03
N ASP A 38 -34.25 -3.88 -3.90
CA ASP A 38 -35.29 -4.78 -3.39
C ASP A 38 -36.67 -4.38 -3.91
N ASP A 39 -36.98 -3.08 -3.92
CA ASP A 39 -38.28 -2.57 -4.30
C ASP A 39 -38.38 -2.26 -5.80
N GLY A 40 -37.26 -2.17 -6.51
CA GLY A 40 -37.21 -1.86 -7.95
C GLY A 40 -37.65 -0.43 -8.27
N GLU A 41 -37.57 0.46 -7.30
CA GLU A 41 -37.90 1.86 -7.46
C GLU A 41 -36.73 2.64 -8.08
N ASN A 42 -37.04 3.81 -8.61
CA ASN A 42 -35.97 4.74 -8.99
C ASN A 42 -35.33 5.34 -7.72
N SER A 43 -34.06 5.65 -7.80
CA SER A 43 -33.40 6.37 -6.71
C SER A 43 -34.02 7.76 -6.52
N GLU A 44 -33.78 8.37 -5.36
CA GLU A 44 -33.96 9.80 -5.20
C GLU A 44 -33.04 10.59 -6.13
N VAL A 45 -33.40 11.84 -6.39
CA VAL A 45 -32.56 12.75 -7.17
C VAL A 45 -31.30 13.07 -6.34
N MET A 46 -30.13 12.79 -6.92
CA MET A 46 -28.86 13.10 -6.26
C MET A 46 -28.05 14.11 -7.09
N GLU A 47 -27.41 15.03 -6.42
CA GLU A 47 -26.43 15.95 -7.01
C GLU A 47 -25.05 15.34 -6.87
N ILE A 48 -24.42 14.98 -8.01
CA ILE A 48 -23.07 14.40 -8.07
C ILE A 48 -21.99 15.44 -8.36
N SER A 49 -22.36 16.60 -8.88
CA SER A 49 -21.52 17.78 -9.01
C SER A 49 -22.40 19.02 -9.20
N PRO A 50 -21.88 20.25 -9.05
CA PRO A 50 -22.66 21.44 -9.27
C PRO A 50 -23.42 21.40 -10.60
N GLU A 51 -24.75 21.61 -10.53
CA GLU A 51 -25.67 21.59 -11.67
C GLU A 51 -25.87 20.21 -12.35
N LYS A 52 -25.28 19.11 -11.83
CA LYS A 52 -25.46 17.77 -12.38
C LYS A 52 -26.24 16.88 -11.43
N PHE A 53 -27.48 16.60 -11.80
CA PHE A 53 -28.41 15.76 -11.06
C PHE A 53 -28.60 14.43 -11.76
N VAL A 54 -28.68 13.36 -11.00
CA VAL A 54 -28.85 12.00 -11.52
C VAL A 54 -29.95 11.29 -10.74
N VAL A 55 -30.73 10.51 -11.47
CA VAL A 55 -31.66 9.51 -10.94
C VAL A 55 -31.27 8.17 -11.55
N LEU A 56 -31.24 7.15 -10.73
CA LEU A 56 -30.90 5.78 -11.12
C LEU A 56 -32.16 4.92 -11.23
N ALA A 57 -32.14 3.99 -12.16
CA ALA A 57 -33.08 2.89 -12.25
C ALA A 57 -32.29 1.59 -12.41
N LEU A 58 -32.69 0.54 -11.74
CA LEU A 58 -32.10 -0.78 -11.89
C LEU A 58 -32.46 -1.33 -13.29
N SER A 59 -31.43 -1.67 -14.06
CA SER A 59 -31.58 -2.32 -15.36
C SER A 59 -31.44 -3.83 -15.25
N ASP A 60 -30.43 -4.29 -14.51
CA ASP A 60 -30.16 -5.71 -14.26
C ASP A 60 -29.40 -5.88 -12.94
N LEU A 61 -29.62 -6.99 -12.26
CA LEU A 61 -28.98 -7.33 -11.00
C LEU A 61 -28.31 -8.69 -11.09
N GLN A 62 -27.02 -8.72 -10.87
CA GLN A 62 -26.27 -9.96 -10.70
C GLN A 62 -26.09 -10.22 -9.19
N SER A 63 -26.74 -11.25 -8.69
CA SER A 63 -26.56 -11.67 -7.29
C SER A 63 -25.12 -12.12 -7.02
N GLU A 64 -24.66 -11.89 -5.81
CA GLU A 64 -23.40 -12.45 -5.36
C GLU A 64 -23.40 -13.98 -5.53
N ARG A 65 -22.32 -14.49 -6.09
CA ARG A 65 -22.06 -15.92 -6.20
C ARG A 65 -20.58 -16.22 -5.99
N GLU A 66 -20.32 -17.38 -5.50
CA GLU A 66 -18.97 -17.91 -5.56
C GLU A 66 -18.58 -18.11 -7.03
N LYS A 67 -17.38 -17.62 -7.38
CA LYS A 67 -16.82 -17.84 -8.72
C LYS A 67 -16.26 -19.27 -8.79
N ASP A 68 -16.51 -19.95 -9.88
CA ASP A 68 -15.87 -21.23 -10.14
C ASP A 68 -14.36 -21.07 -10.23
N LEU A 69 -13.61 -22.11 -9.85
CA LEU A 69 -12.14 -22.09 -9.92
C LEU A 69 -11.64 -21.69 -11.30
N SER A 70 -12.28 -22.15 -12.36
CA SER A 70 -11.92 -21.83 -13.75
C SER A 70 -12.04 -20.35 -14.09
N GLU A 71 -12.87 -19.59 -13.37
CA GLU A 71 -13.04 -18.14 -13.59
C GLU A 71 -11.95 -17.33 -12.89
N VAL A 72 -11.31 -17.90 -11.86
CA VAL A 72 -10.31 -17.22 -11.02
C VAL A 72 -8.92 -17.85 -11.10
N GLU A 73 -8.78 -19.00 -11.77
CA GLU A 73 -7.54 -19.77 -11.87
C GLU A 73 -6.36 -18.89 -12.30
N GLY A 74 -6.52 -18.09 -13.35
CA GLY A 74 -5.46 -17.19 -13.83
C GLY A 74 -5.07 -16.10 -12.83
N GLN A 75 -6.03 -15.62 -12.03
CA GLN A 75 -5.74 -14.64 -10.98
C GLN A 75 -4.99 -15.29 -9.83
N ILE A 76 -5.44 -16.48 -9.39
CA ILE A 76 -4.77 -17.26 -8.34
C ILE A 76 -3.35 -17.61 -8.77
N GLU A 77 -3.17 -18.12 -9.99
CA GLU A 77 -1.86 -18.46 -10.53
C GLU A 77 -0.91 -17.25 -10.54
N SER A 78 -1.40 -16.08 -10.97
CA SER A 78 -0.63 -14.84 -10.95
C SER A 78 -0.21 -14.43 -9.56
N VAL A 79 -1.13 -14.50 -8.58
CA VAL A 79 -0.83 -14.19 -7.17
C VAL A 79 0.21 -15.16 -6.60
N LEU A 80 0.02 -16.46 -6.82
CA LEU A 80 0.95 -17.49 -6.33
C LEU A 80 2.34 -17.35 -6.95
N LYS A 81 2.44 -17.04 -8.24
CA LYS A 81 3.73 -16.76 -8.91
C LYS A 81 4.43 -15.55 -8.31
N THR A 82 3.66 -14.49 -8.03
CA THR A 82 4.20 -13.28 -7.40
C THR A 82 4.72 -13.56 -6.00
N LEU A 83 3.97 -14.32 -5.19
CA LEU A 83 4.40 -14.70 -3.84
C LEU A 83 5.66 -15.59 -3.87
N ALA A 84 5.70 -16.59 -4.74
CA ALA A 84 6.87 -17.46 -4.89
C ALA A 84 8.10 -16.69 -5.38
N ALA A 85 7.93 -15.78 -6.34
CA ALA A 85 9.01 -14.92 -6.82
C ALA A 85 9.52 -14.01 -5.70
N LYS A 86 8.62 -13.45 -4.88
CA LYS A 86 8.99 -12.62 -3.74
C LYS A 86 9.83 -13.38 -2.71
N GLU A 87 9.43 -14.59 -2.36
CA GLU A 87 10.21 -15.46 -1.46
C GLU A 87 11.63 -15.71 -1.98
N ILE A 88 11.78 -15.98 -3.28
CA ILE A 88 13.10 -16.16 -3.90
C ILE A 88 13.94 -14.90 -3.79
N ILE A 89 13.36 -13.74 -4.05
CA ILE A 89 14.06 -12.45 -3.98
C ILE A 89 14.45 -12.10 -2.54
N ASP A 90 13.58 -12.34 -1.57
CA ASP A 90 13.89 -12.12 -0.15
C ASP A 90 15.05 -13.00 0.30
N ASN A 91 14.99 -14.30 0.02
CA ASN A 91 16.06 -15.23 0.33
C ASN A 91 17.40 -14.86 -0.33
N LEU A 92 17.36 -14.38 -1.58
CA LEU A 92 18.56 -13.90 -2.27
C LEU A 92 19.15 -12.69 -1.58
N ALA A 93 18.33 -11.71 -1.21
CA ALA A 93 18.77 -10.50 -0.52
C ALA A 93 19.39 -10.85 0.86
N GLU A 94 18.74 -11.70 1.63
CA GLU A 94 19.25 -12.18 2.91
C GLU A 94 20.59 -12.91 2.78
N ASN A 95 20.73 -13.78 1.78
CA ASN A 95 21.97 -14.51 1.54
C ASN A 95 23.12 -13.56 1.17
N ILE A 96 22.86 -12.55 0.32
CA ILE A 96 23.87 -11.54 -0.03
C ILE A 96 24.29 -10.74 1.21
N ALA A 97 23.32 -10.23 1.99
CA ALA A 97 23.61 -9.44 3.18
C ALA A 97 24.34 -10.26 4.25
N SER A 98 23.98 -11.54 4.42
CA SER A 98 24.63 -12.47 5.35
C SER A 98 26.08 -12.76 4.94
N ALA A 99 26.31 -13.03 3.66
CA ALA A 99 27.66 -13.27 3.14
C ALA A 99 28.55 -12.03 3.34
N LEU A 100 28.06 -10.83 3.02
CA LEU A 100 28.79 -9.58 3.26
C LEU A 100 29.07 -9.34 4.74
N SER A 101 28.10 -9.55 5.60
CA SER A 101 28.23 -9.37 7.05
C SER A 101 29.25 -10.34 7.67
N SER A 102 29.40 -11.54 7.12
CA SER A 102 30.40 -12.53 7.55
C SER A 102 31.79 -12.31 6.94
N GLY A 103 31.92 -11.37 6.00
CA GLY A 103 33.16 -11.11 5.26
C GLY A 103 33.40 -12.07 4.10
N ASP A 104 32.41 -12.85 3.70
CA ASP A 104 32.48 -13.74 2.53
C ASP A 104 32.09 -12.98 1.25
N GLU A 105 32.97 -12.04 0.86
CA GLU A 105 32.79 -11.25 -0.36
C GLU A 105 32.72 -12.10 -1.62
N GLN A 106 33.37 -13.27 -1.64
CA GLN A 106 33.36 -14.16 -2.80
C GLN A 106 31.95 -14.68 -3.08
N THR A 107 31.30 -15.21 -2.06
CA THR A 107 29.92 -15.72 -2.18
C THR A 107 28.94 -14.59 -2.52
N ALA A 108 29.07 -13.42 -1.86
CA ALA A 108 28.23 -12.27 -2.16
C ALA A 108 28.36 -11.83 -3.63
N ASN A 109 29.59 -11.65 -4.12
CA ASN A 109 29.84 -11.23 -5.49
C ASN A 109 29.37 -12.28 -6.52
N GLN A 110 29.47 -13.58 -6.19
CA GLN A 110 28.93 -14.64 -7.04
C GLN A 110 27.41 -14.52 -7.13
N LEU A 111 26.68 -14.40 -6.02
CA LEU A 111 25.23 -14.24 -5.99
C LEU A 111 24.78 -13.00 -6.77
N ILE A 112 25.46 -11.88 -6.61
CA ILE A 112 25.20 -10.63 -7.33
C ILE A 112 25.35 -10.85 -8.83
N SER A 113 26.47 -11.43 -9.26
CA SER A 113 26.78 -11.61 -10.69
C SER A 113 25.87 -12.66 -11.37
N GLU A 114 25.57 -13.76 -10.70
CA GLU A 114 24.68 -14.81 -11.23
C GLU A 114 23.23 -14.31 -11.44
N ASN A 115 22.82 -13.33 -10.66
CA ASN A 115 21.47 -12.73 -10.72
C ASN A 115 21.44 -11.40 -11.49
N ASN A 116 22.54 -11.00 -12.15
CA ASN A 116 22.68 -9.75 -12.90
C ASN A 116 22.31 -8.52 -12.08
N LEU A 117 22.69 -8.51 -10.80
CA LEU A 117 22.48 -7.38 -9.91
C LEU A 117 23.70 -6.43 -9.96
N GLU A 118 23.46 -5.18 -9.70
CA GLU A 118 24.52 -4.16 -9.65
C GLU A 118 24.33 -3.28 -8.40
N TRP A 119 25.45 -2.89 -7.81
CA TRP A 119 25.45 -1.90 -6.74
C TRP A 119 25.20 -0.49 -7.30
N VAL A 120 24.26 0.21 -6.70
CA VAL A 120 24.06 1.63 -6.92
C VAL A 120 24.70 2.40 -5.78
N ASN A 121 25.63 3.26 -6.09
CA ASN A 121 26.32 4.08 -5.09
C ASN A 121 25.63 5.44 -4.98
N GLU A 122 24.82 5.62 -3.97
CA GLU A 122 24.10 6.87 -3.70
C GLU A 122 24.96 7.91 -2.96
N GLY A 123 26.15 7.54 -2.54
CA GLY A 123 27.03 8.41 -1.77
C GLY A 123 26.42 8.80 -0.42
N TRP A 124 26.61 10.07 -0.01
CA TRP A 124 26.03 10.58 1.22
C TRP A 124 24.61 11.06 1.00
N ILE A 125 23.67 10.43 1.69
CA ILE A 125 22.25 10.80 1.65
C ILE A 125 21.83 11.51 2.94
N SER A 126 20.83 12.36 2.85
CA SER A 126 20.16 12.98 4.00
C SER A 126 18.73 12.42 4.13
N ARG A 127 18.05 12.68 5.25
CA ARG A 127 16.63 12.29 5.39
C ARG A 127 15.72 13.01 4.38
N ALA A 128 16.11 14.20 3.94
CA ALA A 128 15.44 14.96 2.89
C ALA A 128 16.21 14.80 1.57
N ASN A 129 15.97 13.72 0.85
CA ASN A 129 16.59 13.42 -0.44
C ASN A 129 15.51 13.01 -1.45
N GLU A 130 15.89 12.80 -2.70
CA GLU A 130 15.00 12.42 -3.81
C GLU A 130 14.91 10.89 -4.04
N LEU A 131 15.56 10.08 -3.19
CA LEU A 131 15.52 8.63 -3.30
C LEU A 131 14.12 8.08 -2.93
N PRO A 132 13.80 6.86 -3.38
CA PRO A 132 12.59 6.19 -2.93
C PRO A 132 12.50 6.13 -1.41
N PHE A 133 11.31 6.34 -0.88
CA PHE A 133 11.06 6.37 0.57
C PHE A 133 11.58 5.13 1.28
N ASP A 134 11.39 3.94 0.68
CA ASP A 134 11.85 2.67 1.25
C ASP A 134 13.37 2.66 1.45
N VAL A 135 14.14 3.10 0.44
CA VAL A 135 15.61 3.17 0.51
C VAL A 135 16.05 4.13 1.62
N THR A 136 15.45 5.33 1.66
CA THR A 136 15.77 6.33 2.67
C THR A 136 15.41 5.85 4.07
N SER A 137 14.16 5.41 4.26
CA SER A 137 13.67 4.94 5.55
C SER A 137 14.53 3.82 6.11
N LEU A 138 14.78 2.76 5.32
CA LEU A 138 15.57 1.61 5.74
C LEU A 138 17.04 1.98 6.03
N SER A 139 17.65 2.83 5.21
CA SER A 139 19.03 3.28 5.44
C SER A 139 19.22 3.99 6.79
N PHE A 140 18.21 4.74 7.23
CA PHE A 140 18.27 5.47 8.51
C PHE A 140 17.78 4.67 9.73
N THR A 141 17.34 3.44 9.54
CA THR A 141 17.06 2.49 10.65
C THR A 141 18.25 1.62 11.00
N LEU A 142 19.25 1.51 10.11
CA LEU A 142 20.41 0.68 10.33
C LEU A 142 21.29 1.21 11.46
N ALA A 143 21.90 0.28 12.19
CA ALA A 143 22.89 0.61 13.19
C ALA A 143 24.11 1.29 12.53
N LYS A 144 24.65 2.33 13.19
CA LYS A 144 25.88 2.97 12.74
C LYS A 144 27.00 1.93 12.69
N PRO A 145 27.71 1.81 11.55
CA PRO A 145 28.84 0.89 11.43
C PRO A 145 29.98 1.26 12.38
N GLU A 146 30.70 0.24 12.84
CA GLU A 146 31.96 0.41 13.54
C GLU A 146 33.03 1.03 12.59
N GLU A 147 34.04 1.66 13.18
CA GLU A 147 35.11 2.29 12.39
C GLU A 147 35.81 1.26 11.48
N GLY A 148 35.86 1.57 10.19
CA GLY A 148 36.46 0.69 9.17
C GLY A 148 35.63 -0.54 8.80
N ARG A 149 34.35 -0.61 9.22
CA ARG A 149 33.41 -1.66 8.85
C ARG A 149 32.19 -1.09 8.17
N HIS A 150 31.43 -1.95 7.51
CA HIS A 150 30.15 -1.64 6.91
C HIS A 150 29.03 -2.35 7.69
N THR A 151 27.84 -1.81 7.65
CA THR A 151 26.63 -2.49 8.14
C THR A 151 25.79 -2.86 6.93
N TYR A 152 25.48 -4.15 6.82
CA TYR A 152 24.66 -4.67 5.74
C TYR A 152 23.30 -5.08 6.29
N SER A 153 22.26 -4.84 5.51
CA SER A 153 20.91 -5.33 5.80
C SER A 153 20.20 -5.74 4.53
N ALA A 154 19.35 -6.75 4.64
CA ALA A 154 18.39 -7.13 3.62
C ALA A 154 16.99 -6.86 4.14
N GLU A 155 16.22 -6.11 3.38
CA GLU A 155 14.88 -5.71 3.79
C GLU A 155 13.88 -5.85 2.64
N SER A 156 12.69 -6.30 2.99
CA SER A 156 11.57 -6.37 2.06
C SER A 156 10.92 -4.99 1.91
N ALA A 157 11.21 -4.29 0.82
CA ALA A 157 10.70 -2.94 0.61
C ALA A 157 9.20 -2.92 0.30
N ASN A 158 8.72 -3.87 -0.52
CA ASN A 158 7.32 -4.01 -0.88
C ASN A 158 7.01 -5.44 -1.37
N ARG A 159 5.82 -5.66 -1.96
CA ARG A 159 5.36 -6.97 -2.41
C ARG A 159 6.21 -7.62 -3.51
N ILE A 160 7.04 -6.86 -4.20
CA ILE A 160 7.81 -7.32 -5.37
C ILE A 160 9.29 -6.90 -5.34
N THR A 161 9.72 -6.17 -4.30
CA THR A 161 11.07 -5.62 -4.22
C THR A 161 11.69 -5.92 -2.87
N SER A 162 12.95 -6.36 -2.88
CA SER A 162 13.80 -6.46 -1.70
C SER A 162 15.04 -5.62 -1.93
N LEU A 163 15.56 -5.05 -0.87
CA LEU A 163 16.73 -4.18 -0.88
C LEU A 163 17.85 -4.85 -0.09
N VAL A 164 19.07 -4.78 -0.62
CA VAL A 164 20.30 -4.99 0.17
C VAL A 164 20.97 -3.64 0.29
N ILE A 165 21.17 -3.21 1.54
CA ILE A 165 21.77 -1.91 1.85
C ILE A 165 23.16 -2.15 2.42
N ASP A 166 24.13 -1.44 1.89
CA ASP A 166 25.49 -1.31 2.40
C ASP A 166 25.67 0.09 2.99
N LEU A 167 25.67 0.17 4.31
CA LEU A 167 25.91 1.42 5.05
C LEU A 167 27.40 1.52 5.40
N ALA A 168 28.12 2.34 4.67
CA ALA A 168 29.55 2.56 4.88
C ALA A 168 29.87 3.52 6.03
N GLY A 169 28.94 4.38 6.42
CA GLY A 169 29.18 5.34 7.50
C GLY A 169 28.01 6.28 7.78
N VAL A 170 28.11 6.94 8.92
CA VAL A 170 27.16 7.97 9.35
C VAL A 170 27.94 9.23 9.72
N ARG A 171 27.51 10.37 9.23
CA ARG A 171 28.07 11.67 9.60
C ARG A 171 26.96 12.65 9.98
N ILE A 172 27.32 13.59 10.85
CA ILE A 172 26.46 14.72 11.15
C ILE A 172 26.75 15.79 10.09
N SER A 173 25.71 16.35 9.49
CA SER A 173 25.85 17.46 8.55
C SER A 173 26.36 18.69 9.31
N GLU A 174 27.54 19.22 8.91
CA GLU A 174 28.03 20.50 9.42
C GLU A 174 27.31 21.60 8.63
N GLY A 175 26.26 22.19 9.18
CA GLY A 175 25.73 23.42 8.61
C GLY A 175 24.25 23.62 8.49
N ASP A 176 23.40 22.69 8.85
CA ASP A 176 21.97 22.96 8.90
C ASP A 176 21.54 23.16 10.38
N SER A 177 21.36 24.43 10.71
CA SER A 177 20.81 24.83 11.99
C SER A 177 19.39 24.28 12.15
N ASP A 178 19.25 23.28 12.97
CA ASP A 178 18.25 22.99 14.02
C ASP A 178 16.74 23.22 13.75
N THR A 179 16.29 23.88 12.73
CA THR A 179 14.86 24.19 12.58
C THR A 179 14.04 23.18 11.76
N GLY A 180 14.67 22.47 10.82
CA GLY A 180 13.98 21.46 10.01
C GLY A 180 14.02 20.07 10.65
N ILE A 181 15.13 19.73 11.28
CA ILE A 181 15.34 18.43 11.93
C ILE A 181 14.49 18.32 13.19
N SER A 182 14.40 19.39 13.99
CA SER A 182 13.55 19.44 15.19
C SER A 182 12.07 19.24 14.85
N ALA A 183 11.57 19.82 13.75
CA ALA A 183 10.18 19.65 13.34
C ALA A 183 9.88 18.21 12.88
N LEU A 184 10.81 17.56 12.17
CA LEU A 184 10.69 16.17 11.74
C LEU A 184 10.77 15.20 12.91
N TYR A 185 11.71 15.40 13.86
CA TYR A 185 11.80 14.60 15.09
C TYR A 185 10.56 14.75 15.94
N LEU A 186 10.07 15.95 16.15
CA LEU A 186 8.83 16.19 16.89
C LEU A 186 7.61 15.55 16.22
N SER A 187 7.55 15.51 14.89
CA SER A 187 6.46 14.84 14.19
C SER A 187 6.54 13.32 14.30
N GLN A 188 7.74 12.76 14.30
CA GLN A 188 7.97 11.32 14.44
C GLN A 188 7.74 10.84 15.88
N GLU A 189 8.27 11.55 16.88
CA GLU A 189 7.98 11.28 18.30
C GLU A 189 6.48 11.40 18.61
N ASN A 190 5.80 12.41 18.06
CA ASN A 190 4.36 12.57 18.22
C ASN A 190 3.59 11.40 17.59
N ASN A 191 4.03 10.89 16.46
CA ASN A 191 3.40 9.75 15.80
C ASN A 191 3.62 8.44 16.57
N GLU A 192 4.82 8.18 17.07
CA GLU A 192 5.12 7.03 17.90
C GLU A 192 4.38 7.10 19.24
N MET A 193 4.31 8.28 19.86
CA MET A 193 3.54 8.50 21.08
C MET A 193 2.04 8.32 20.84
N PHE A 194 1.53 8.75 19.72
CA PHE A 194 0.13 8.55 19.34
C PHE A 194 -0.20 7.07 19.12
N ILE A 195 0.66 6.33 18.41
CA ILE A 195 0.50 4.88 18.21
C ILE A 195 0.53 4.15 19.55
N SER A 196 1.52 4.45 20.42
CA SER A 196 1.63 3.87 21.75
C SER A 196 0.41 4.17 22.63
N LEU A 197 -0.14 5.39 22.54
CA LEU A 197 -1.37 5.77 23.23
C LEU A 197 -2.58 4.96 22.73
N ILE A 198 -2.71 4.78 21.41
CA ILE A 198 -3.78 3.97 20.83
C ILE A 198 -3.67 2.50 21.26
N GLU A 199 -2.47 1.95 21.29
CA GLU A 199 -2.22 0.57 21.77
C GLU A 199 -2.59 0.45 23.25
N GLN A 200 -2.18 1.38 24.09
CA GLN A 200 -2.51 1.41 25.51
C GLN A 200 -4.01 1.58 25.76
N LEU A 201 -4.70 2.40 24.94
CA LEU A 201 -6.15 2.53 25.00
C LEU A 201 -6.84 1.25 24.55
N ARG A 202 -6.32 0.54 23.55
CA ARG A 202 -6.83 -0.76 23.11
C ARG A 202 -6.68 -1.85 24.15
N GLU A 203 -5.53 -1.92 24.82
CA GLU A 203 -5.29 -2.88 25.89
C GLU A 203 -6.20 -2.64 27.12
N ASN A 204 -6.53 -1.38 27.40
CA ASN A 204 -7.39 -1.01 28.52
C ASN A 204 -8.88 -0.91 28.15
N ALA A 205 -9.25 -1.03 26.87
CA ALA A 205 -10.64 -0.95 26.43
C ALA A 205 -11.36 -2.29 26.60
N GLU A 206 -12.44 -2.31 27.35
CA GLU A 206 -13.38 -3.44 27.36
C GLU A 206 -14.23 -3.37 26.10
N ILE A 207 -13.86 -4.11 25.05
CA ILE A 207 -14.58 -4.15 23.77
C ILE A 207 -15.72 -5.16 23.90
N LYS A 208 -16.98 -4.69 23.95
CA LYS A 208 -18.18 -5.53 23.88
C LYS A 208 -18.67 -5.56 22.43
N VAL A 209 -18.58 -6.73 21.80
CA VAL A 209 -19.17 -6.97 20.48
C VAL A 209 -20.57 -7.51 20.69
N PHE A 210 -21.58 -6.77 20.26
CA PHE A 210 -22.96 -7.20 20.28
C PHE A 210 -23.26 -7.93 18.96
N THR A 211 -23.11 -9.25 18.96
CA THR A 211 -23.37 -10.11 17.78
C THR A 211 -24.84 -10.30 17.47
N ASP A 212 -25.74 -9.87 18.37
CA ASP A 212 -27.18 -10.06 18.24
C ASP A 212 -27.87 -8.92 17.43
N LEU A 213 -27.08 -8.02 16.84
CA LEU A 213 -27.57 -6.88 16.04
C LEU A 213 -27.01 -6.88 14.60
N LEU A 214 -26.48 -8.02 14.14
CA LEU A 214 -26.02 -8.23 12.76
C LEU A 214 -26.96 -9.19 12.03
#